data_cfc5b8ec3871eb8823fa5b8bb4db385a
#
_entry.id   cfc5b8ec3871eb8823fa5b8bb4db385a
#
_cell.length_a   1.000
_cell.length_b   1.000
_cell.length_c   1.000
_cell.angle_alpha   90.00
_cell.angle_beta   90.00
_cell.angle_gamma   90.00
#
_symmetry.space_group_name_H-M   'P 1'
#
loop_
_entity.id
_entity.type
_entity.pdbx_description
1 polymer ?
#
loop_
_entity_poly.entity_id
_entity_poly.type
_entity_poly.pdbx_seq_one_letter_code
_entity_poly.pdbx_strand_id
1 'polypeptide(L)'
;MFATVSGAQRSESHRRRFAVVALCTVVLALLCGTAIRAHEIGTTRVSVFFREGRTYDVEVVTDAATLVEKLAASAGESLSPDTDSARLQSLLTSHDEQFRQRAKLAFNASDIHPAITYSVAPATDATAPAVATIRLTGPIPPDARHFDWTYGWTFASYALTIRRAASENVTTQWLEGGETSAPFALTAPAPPVGRLDIAWRYLILGFTHIVPYGLDHMLFVLGIYLLSRRARSILSQVSAFTVAHSITLGLSMYGVVAVSPRIVEPMIALSIAYVAIENIFVSELKAWRVALVFAFGLLHGMGFAGALKELVLPRSEFVTALVTFNVGVEAGQLAVIGAAFMLVGWHCAHRAWYRSRIVVPASTLIACTAVFWTIQRLSF
;
A
#
# COMPACT_ATOMS: atom_id res chain seq x y z
N MET A 1 -20.02 -8.07 55.90
CA MET A 1 -18.82 -7.53 55.28
C MET A 1 -18.18 -8.46 54.21
N PHE A 2 -18.83 -9.52 53.78
CA PHE A 2 -18.31 -10.49 52.78
C PHE A 2 -18.95 -10.42 51.38
N ALA A 3 -19.98 -9.63 51.16
CA ALA A 3 -20.69 -9.60 49.87
C ALA A 3 -20.11 -8.62 48.84
N THR A 4 -19.36 -7.61 49.25
CA THR A 4 -18.80 -6.57 48.37
C THR A 4 -17.52 -6.95 47.60
N VAL A 5 -16.78 -7.93 48.10
CA VAL A 5 -15.54 -8.45 47.49
C VAL A 5 -15.81 -9.30 46.25
N SER A 6 -16.92 -10.05 46.24
CA SER A 6 -17.28 -10.95 45.12
C SER A 6 -17.69 -10.19 43.81
N GLY A 7 -18.33 -9.02 43.95
CA GLY A 7 -18.77 -8.23 42.81
C GLY A 7 -17.63 -7.57 42.04
N ALA A 8 -16.63 -7.04 42.76
CA ALA A 8 -15.45 -6.39 42.19
C ALA A 8 -14.56 -7.40 41.43
N GLN A 9 -14.37 -8.62 41.97
CA GLN A 9 -13.61 -9.67 41.30
C GLN A 9 -14.29 -10.19 40.02
N ARG A 10 -15.62 -10.33 40.03
CA ARG A 10 -16.40 -10.70 38.82
C ARG A 10 -16.31 -9.61 37.73
N SER A 11 -16.50 -8.35 38.06
CA SER A 11 -16.37 -7.24 37.11
C SER A 11 -14.95 -7.16 36.51
N GLU A 12 -13.94 -7.39 37.33
CA GLU A 12 -12.54 -7.39 36.84
C GLU A 12 -12.24 -8.57 35.91
N SER A 13 -12.80 -9.75 36.17
CA SER A 13 -12.64 -10.92 35.28
C SER A 13 -13.32 -10.72 33.91
N HIS A 14 -14.51 -10.10 33.86
CA HIS A 14 -15.19 -9.80 32.63
C HIS A 14 -14.44 -8.75 31.79
N ARG A 15 -13.95 -7.67 32.41
CA ARG A 15 -13.12 -6.66 31.72
C ARG A 15 -11.81 -7.24 31.18
N ARG A 16 -11.20 -8.20 31.91
CA ARG A 16 -10.00 -8.91 31.44
C ARG A 16 -10.24 -9.74 30.19
N ARG A 17 -11.34 -10.53 30.20
CA ARG A 17 -11.72 -11.37 29.03
C ARG A 17 -12.06 -10.49 27.82
N PHE A 18 -12.81 -9.41 28.02
CA PHE A 18 -13.15 -8.48 26.95
C PHE A 18 -11.93 -7.84 26.31
N ALA A 19 -10.96 -7.34 27.10
CA ALA A 19 -9.75 -6.69 26.57
C ALA A 19 -8.85 -7.67 25.79
N VAL A 20 -8.69 -8.91 26.27
CA VAL A 20 -7.93 -9.95 25.58
C VAL A 20 -8.62 -10.34 24.28
N VAL A 21 -9.93 -10.55 24.32
CA VAL A 21 -10.72 -10.91 23.14
C VAL A 21 -10.69 -9.76 22.12
N ALA A 22 -10.89 -8.51 22.55
CA ALA A 22 -10.85 -7.36 21.64
C ALA A 22 -9.48 -7.21 20.95
N LEU A 23 -8.37 -7.37 21.71
CA LEU A 23 -7.03 -7.29 21.12
C LEU A 23 -6.76 -8.48 20.19
N CYS A 24 -7.11 -9.69 20.59
CA CYS A 24 -6.98 -10.87 19.74
C CYS A 24 -7.85 -10.76 18.48
N THR A 25 -9.06 -10.19 18.59
CA THR A 25 -9.94 -9.96 17.43
C THR A 25 -9.34 -8.91 16.48
N VAL A 26 -8.79 -7.80 17.00
CA VAL A 26 -8.12 -6.79 16.17
C VAL A 26 -6.90 -7.36 15.47
N VAL A 27 -6.04 -8.07 16.21
CA VAL A 27 -4.85 -8.70 15.61
C VAL A 27 -5.27 -9.81 14.64
N LEU A 28 -6.28 -10.63 14.98
CA LEU A 28 -6.82 -11.65 14.08
C LEU A 28 -7.47 -11.04 12.84
N ALA A 29 -8.22 -9.94 12.97
CA ALA A 29 -8.79 -9.21 11.84
C ALA A 29 -7.70 -8.63 10.93
N LEU A 30 -6.61 -8.10 11.52
CA LEU A 30 -5.43 -7.66 10.78
C LEU A 30 -4.74 -8.84 10.08
N LEU A 31 -4.70 -10.02 10.71
CA LEU A 31 -4.09 -11.22 10.15
C LEU A 31 -5.00 -11.92 9.12
N CYS A 32 -6.32 -11.95 9.31
CA CYS A 32 -7.26 -12.49 8.33
C CYS A 32 -7.33 -11.61 7.06
N GLY A 33 -7.06 -10.30 7.19
CA GLY A 33 -6.85 -9.42 6.04
C GLY A 33 -5.62 -9.78 5.21
N THR A 34 -4.68 -10.58 5.75
CA THR A 34 -3.44 -10.98 5.05
C THR A 34 -3.63 -12.09 4.01
N ALA A 35 -4.81 -12.73 3.94
CA ALA A 35 -5.16 -13.60 2.81
C ALA A 35 -5.36 -12.80 1.51
N ILE A 36 -5.53 -11.48 1.60
CA ILE A 36 -5.44 -10.56 0.47
C ILE A 36 -3.95 -10.25 0.31
N ARG A 37 -3.36 -10.79 -0.73
CA ARG A 37 -1.93 -10.62 -1.08
C ARG A 37 -1.54 -9.13 -1.00
N ALA A 38 -0.76 -8.75 0.00
CA ALA A 38 -0.25 -7.39 0.22
C ALA A 38 0.78 -6.93 -0.83
N HIS A 39 0.94 -7.67 -1.93
CA HIS A 39 2.02 -7.50 -2.90
C HIS A 39 1.66 -6.67 -4.15
N GLU A 40 0.46 -6.08 -4.22
CA GLU A 40 0.06 -5.34 -5.42
C GLU A 40 0.21 -3.82 -5.34
N ILE A 41 0.76 -3.27 -4.27
CA ILE A 41 0.95 -1.81 -4.19
C ILE A 41 2.10 -1.42 -5.15
N GLY A 42 1.74 -0.78 -6.28
CA GLY A 42 2.72 -0.21 -7.21
C GLY A 42 3.13 -1.09 -8.39
N THR A 43 2.54 -2.27 -8.61
CA THR A 43 2.88 -3.12 -9.77
C THR A 43 2.10 -2.78 -11.04
N THR A 44 0.97 -2.06 -10.92
CA THR A 44 0.14 -1.67 -12.07
C THR A 44 0.22 -0.17 -12.32
N ARG A 45 0.53 0.20 -13.55
CA ARG A 45 0.55 1.57 -14.05
C ARG A 45 -0.24 1.67 -15.33
N VAL A 46 -1.05 2.73 -15.47
CA VAL A 46 -1.79 3.02 -16.70
C VAL A 46 -1.41 4.40 -17.22
N SER A 47 -0.95 4.48 -18.45
CA SER A 47 -0.60 5.72 -19.12
C SER A 47 -1.46 5.91 -20.37
N VAL A 48 -2.12 7.03 -20.49
CA VAL A 48 -2.93 7.40 -21.65
C VAL A 48 -2.28 8.55 -22.37
N PHE A 49 -2.06 8.40 -23.66
CA PHE A 49 -1.50 9.44 -24.52
C PHE A 49 -2.42 9.75 -25.69
N PHE A 50 -2.93 10.99 -25.74
CA PHE A 50 -3.71 11.51 -26.87
C PHE A 50 -2.81 12.22 -27.85
N ARG A 51 -2.71 11.68 -29.09
CA ARG A 51 -1.84 12.19 -30.16
C ARG A 51 -2.56 13.24 -31.00
N GLU A 52 -1.80 14.11 -31.68
CA GLU A 52 -2.34 15.17 -32.56
C GLU A 52 -3.20 14.63 -33.70
N GLY A 53 -2.93 13.43 -34.19
CA GLY A 53 -3.69 12.73 -35.24
C GLY A 53 -5.04 12.15 -34.81
N ARG A 54 -5.62 12.64 -33.67
CA ARG A 54 -6.86 12.10 -33.11
C ARG A 54 -6.81 10.59 -32.87
N THR A 55 -5.70 10.10 -32.40
CA THR A 55 -5.51 8.73 -31.94
C THR A 55 -5.14 8.70 -30.48
N TYR A 56 -5.44 7.60 -29.82
CA TYR A 56 -5.02 7.37 -28.45
C TYR A 56 -4.14 6.13 -28.34
N ASP A 57 -3.31 6.14 -27.32
CA ASP A 57 -2.44 5.02 -26.92
C ASP A 57 -2.59 4.86 -25.40
N VAL A 58 -3.13 3.74 -24.94
CA VAL A 58 -3.22 3.39 -23.53
C VAL A 58 -2.24 2.27 -23.27
N GLU A 59 -1.33 2.48 -22.35
CA GLU A 59 -0.34 1.50 -21.94
C GLU A 59 -0.60 1.08 -20.50
N VAL A 60 -0.85 -0.21 -20.31
CA VAL A 60 -0.96 -0.85 -18.98
C VAL A 60 0.29 -1.67 -18.74
N VAL A 61 1.02 -1.32 -17.70
CA VAL A 61 2.22 -2.04 -17.27
C VAL A 61 1.91 -2.72 -15.94
N THR A 62 2.11 -4.02 -15.85
CA THR A 62 1.78 -4.81 -14.65
C THR A 62 2.62 -6.08 -14.58
N ASP A 63 2.57 -6.79 -13.45
CA ASP A 63 3.17 -8.11 -13.31
C ASP A 63 2.48 -9.13 -14.22
N ALA A 64 3.26 -9.78 -15.09
CA ALA A 64 2.74 -10.68 -16.11
C ALA A 64 2.16 -11.96 -15.51
N ALA A 65 2.83 -12.54 -14.52
CA ALA A 65 2.40 -13.81 -13.91
C ALA A 65 1.11 -13.63 -13.13
N THR A 66 1.05 -12.56 -12.33
CA THR A 66 -0.15 -12.20 -11.54
C THR A 66 -1.35 -11.92 -12.45
N LEU A 67 -1.16 -11.19 -13.55
CA LEU A 67 -2.25 -10.91 -14.48
C LEU A 67 -2.75 -12.19 -15.16
N VAL A 68 -1.85 -13.04 -15.66
CA VAL A 68 -2.20 -14.31 -16.31
C VAL A 68 -2.93 -15.23 -15.33
N GLU A 69 -2.48 -15.33 -14.07
CA GLU A 69 -3.17 -16.12 -13.03
C GLU A 69 -4.63 -15.68 -12.86
N LYS A 70 -4.87 -14.36 -12.80
CA LYS A 70 -6.22 -13.80 -12.65
C LYS A 70 -7.10 -14.05 -13.89
N LEU A 71 -6.52 -13.89 -15.07
CA LEU A 71 -7.23 -14.15 -16.32
C LEU A 71 -7.64 -15.61 -16.43
N ALA A 72 -6.71 -16.54 -16.20
CA ALA A 72 -6.97 -17.97 -16.21
C ALA A 72 -7.98 -18.38 -15.14
N ALA A 73 -7.86 -17.87 -13.92
CA ALA A 73 -8.83 -18.10 -12.86
C ALA A 73 -10.24 -17.63 -13.24
N SER A 74 -10.35 -16.50 -13.95
CA SER A 74 -11.64 -16.00 -14.46
C SER A 74 -12.22 -16.88 -15.57
N ALA A 75 -11.38 -17.61 -16.30
CA ALA A 75 -11.77 -18.60 -17.31
C ALA A 75 -12.03 -20.01 -16.71
N GLY A 76 -11.78 -20.19 -15.39
CA GLY A 76 -11.91 -21.50 -14.72
C GLY A 76 -10.71 -22.42 -14.96
N GLU A 77 -9.59 -21.88 -15.40
CA GLU A 77 -8.36 -22.63 -15.68
C GLU A 77 -7.38 -22.54 -14.51
N SER A 78 -6.60 -23.60 -14.29
CA SER A 78 -5.48 -23.62 -13.33
C SER A 78 -4.15 -23.63 -14.08
N LEU A 79 -3.23 -22.75 -13.69
CA LEU A 79 -1.92 -22.63 -14.33
C LEU A 79 -0.83 -23.39 -13.56
N SER A 80 0.18 -23.87 -14.30
CA SER A 80 1.42 -24.39 -13.71
C SER A 80 2.27 -23.21 -13.20
N PRO A 81 2.92 -23.32 -12.03
CA PRO A 81 3.68 -22.23 -11.42
C PRO A 81 4.98 -21.89 -12.18
N ASP A 82 5.47 -22.75 -13.06
CA ASP A 82 6.73 -22.54 -13.79
C ASP A 82 6.43 -22.13 -15.25
N THR A 83 6.33 -20.81 -15.47
CA THR A 83 5.91 -20.26 -16.76
C THR A 83 6.91 -19.19 -17.22
N ASP A 84 7.62 -19.44 -18.33
CA ASP A 84 8.54 -18.47 -18.93
C ASP A 84 7.83 -17.29 -19.59
N SER A 85 8.57 -16.23 -19.94
CA SER A 85 8.02 -14.99 -20.51
C SER A 85 7.31 -15.20 -21.84
N ALA A 86 7.78 -16.14 -22.69
CA ALA A 86 7.16 -16.45 -23.97
C ALA A 86 5.81 -17.13 -23.76
N ARG A 87 5.72 -18.03 -22.80
CA ARG A 87 4.48 -18.69 -22.40
C ARG A 87 3.50 -17.72 -21.78
N LEU A 88 3.96 -16.82 -20.92
CA LEU A 88 3.13 -15.75 -20.33
C LEU A 88 2.52 -14.86 -21.43
N GLN A 89 3.31 -14.47 -22.43
CA GLN A 89 2.82 -13.67 -23.56
C GLN A 89 1.77 -14.43 -24.39
N SER A 90 1.98 -15.71 -24.65
CA SER A 90 1.01 -16.56 -25.34
C SER A 90 -0.32 -16.66 -24.56
N LEU A 91 -0.24 -16.85 -23.24
CA LEU A 91 -1.42 -16.91 -22.36
C LEU A 91 -2.16 -15.57 -22.30
N LEU A 92 -1.46 -14.42 -22.21
CA LEU A 92 -2.10 -13.11 -22.28
C LEU A 92 -2.87 -12.94 -23.60
N THR A 93 -2.28 -13.35 -24.71
CA THR A 93 -2.92 -13.24 -26.03
C THR A 93 -4.13 -14.15 -26.13
N SER A 94 -4.08 -15.37 -25.59
CA SER A 94 -5.23 -16.30 -25.62
C SER A 94 -6.40 -15.89 -24.74
N HIS A 95 -6.15 -15.05 -23.70
CA HIS A 95 -7.17 -14.54 -22.79
C HIS A 95 -7.59 -13.08 -23.09
N ASP A 96 -7.47 -12.62 -24.36
CA ASP A 96 -7.81 -11.24 -24.75
C ASP A 96 -9.27 -10.89 -24.42
N GLU A 97 -10.20 -11.81 -24.62
CA GLU A 97 -11.62 -11.59 -24.32
C GLU A 97 -11.87 -11.41 -22.83
N GLN A 98 -11.23 -12.22 -21.99
CA GLN A 98 -11.30 -12.06 -20.53
C GLN A 98 -10.71 -10.72 -20.09
N PHE A 99 -9.57 -10.32 -20.68
CA PHE A 99 -8.95 -9.04 -20.38
C PHE A 99 -9.91 -7.88 -20.64
N ARG A 100 -10.59 -7.87 -21.79
CA ARG A 100 -11.55 -6.83 -22.20
C ARG A 100 -12.75 -6.68 -21.26
N GLN A 101 -13.15 -7.75 -20.57
CA GLN A 101 -14.31 -7.72 -19.68
C GLN A 101 -14.13 -6.73 -18.52
N ARG A 102 -12.88 -6.53 -18.05
CA ARG A 102 -12.56 -5.66 -16.92
C ARG A 102 -11.57 -4.52 -17.25
N ALA A 103 -11.13 -4.41 -18.50
CA ALA A 103 -10.34 -3.30 -19.00
C ALA A 103 -11.18 -2.55 -20.05
N LYS A 104 -11.85 -1.47 -19.65
CA LYS A 104 -12.79 -0.74 -20.48
C LYS A 104 -12.31 0.67 -20.73
N LEU A 105 -12.53 1.12 -21.94
CA LEU A 105 -12.22 2.44 -22.42
C LEU A 105 -13.47 3.02 -23.10
N ALA A 106 -13.91 4.19 -22.64
CA ALA A 106 -15.10 4.84 -23.16
C ALA A 106 -14.83 6.27 -23.61
N PHE A 107 -15.53 6.70 -24.64
CA PHE A 107 -15.66 8.09 -25.02
C PHE A 107 -17.13 8.50 -24.93
N ASN A 108 -17.40 9.64 -24.25
CA ASN A 108 -18.76 10.13 -24.01
C ASN A 108 -19.65 9.04 -23.37
N ALA A 109 -19.10 8.25 -22.41
CA ALA A 109 -19.76 7.11 -21.77
C ALA A 109 -20.13 5.94 -22.73
N SER A 110 -19.62 5.93 -23.95
CA SER A 110 -19.79 4.81 -24.91
C SER A 110 -18.50 3.97 -24.94
N ASP A 111 -18.63 2.70 -24.58
CA ASP A 111 -17.51 1.74 -24.64
C ASP A 111 -17.01 1.58 -26.08
N ILE A 112 -15.71 1.53 -26.24
CA ILE A 112 -15.07 1.27 -27.54
C ILE A 112 -14.21 -0.01 -27.47
N HIS A 113 -13.96 -0.59 -28.64
CA HIS A 113 -13.12 -1.80 -28.76
C HIS A 113 -11.77 -1.42 -29.39
N PRO A 114 -10.73 -1.19 -28.58
CA PRO A 114 -9.39 -0.88 -29.09
C PRO A 114 -8.70 -2.09 -29.72
N ALA A 115 -7.73 -1.85 -30.59
CA ALA A 115 -6.74 -2.84 -30.94
C ALA A 115 -5.81 -3.05 -29.73
N ILE A 116 -5.59 -4.32 -29.33
CA ILE A 116 -4.74 -4.65 -28.19
C ILE A 116 -3.50 -5.41 -28.67
N THR A 117 -2.35 -5.05 -28.12
CA THR A 117 -1.10 -5.78 -28.28
C THR A 117 -0.52 -6.11 -26.92
N TYR A 118 -0.01 -7.33 -26.76
CA TYR A 118 0.60 -7.84 -25.54
C TYR A 118 2.10 -8.01 -25.76
N SER A 119 2.89 -7.57 -24.80
CA SER A 119 4.33 -7.77 -24.77
C SER A 119 4.76 -8.13 -23.35
N VAL A 120 5.57 -9.16 -23.20
CA VAL A 120 6.14 -9.56 -21.91
C VAL A 120 7.65 -9.42 -21.99
N ALA A 121 8.18 -8.47 -21.23
CA ALA A 121 9.62 -8.34 -21.05
C ALA A 121 10.11 -9.44 -20.09
N PRO A 122 11.17 -10.18 -20.44
CA PRO A 122 11.78 -11.11 -19.50
C PRO A 122 12.28 -10.33 -18.26
N ALA A 123 12.26 -11.00 -17.13
CA ALA A 123 12.85 -10.47 -15.91
C ALA A 123 14.30 -10.02 -16.18
N THR A 124 14.62 -8.81 -15.76
CA THR A 124 15.99 -8.24 -15.95
C THR A 124 17.04 -8.93 -15.11
N ASP A 125 16.62 -9.63 -14.08
CA ASP A 125 17.44 -10.56 -13.29
C ASP A 125 16.54 -11.70 -12.77
N ALA A 126 17.12 -12.77 -12.24
CA ALA A 126 16.39 -13.94 -11.72
C ALA A 126 15.37 -13.58 -10.61
N THR A 127 15.20 -12.35 -10.31
CA THR A 127 14.60 -11.79 -9.11
C THR A 127 13.51 -10.76 -9.38
N ALA A 128 13.50 -10.15 -10.55
CA ALA A 128 12.43 -9.25 -10.97
C ALA A 128 11.28 -10.05 -11.58
N PRO A 129 10.01 -9.69 -11.32
CA PRO A 129 8.89 -10.29 -12.03
C PRO A 129 8.96 -9.97 -13.52
N ALA A 130 8.50 -10.87 -14.37
CA ALA A 130 8.28 -10.58 -15.77
C ALA A 130 7.22 -9.49 -15.90
N VAL A 131 7.51 -8.45 -16.68
CA VAL A 131 6.63 -7.29 -16.84
C VAL A 131 5.80 -7.42 -18.09
N ALA A 132 4.47 -7.40 -17.93
CA ALA A 132 3.53 -7.31 -19.05
C ALA A 132 3.28 -5.85 -19.40
N THR A 133 3.43 -5.51 -20.67
CA THR A 133 3.00 -4.24 -21.26
C THR A 133 1.85 -4.53 -22.23
N ILE A 134 0.67 -4.03 -21.89
CA ILE A 134 -0.53 -4.17 -22.71
C ILE A 134 -0.83 -2.80 -23.31
N ARG A 135 -0.86 -2.73 -24.64
CA ARG A 135 -1.09 -1.49 -25.35
C ARG A 135 -2.40 -1.54 -26.10
N LEU A 136 -3.28 -0.57 -25.81
CA LEU A 136 -4.60 -0.41 -26.42
C LEU A 136 -4.57 0.84 -27.28
N THR A 137 -4.83 0.70 -28.57
CA THR A 137 -4.74 1.81 -29.54
C THR A 137 -5.98 1.90 -30.41
N GLY A 138 -6.27 3.11 -30.88
CA GLY A 138 -7.38 3.35 -31.78
C GLY A 138 -7.57 4.82 -32.14
N PRO A 139 -8.53 5.12 -33.03
CA PRO A 139 -8.94 6.47 -33.35
C PRO A 139 -9.84 7.03 -32.24
N ILE A 140 -9.73 8.33 -31.97
CA ILE A 140 -10.66 9.08 -31.11
C ILE A 140 -11.92 9.41 -31.95
N PRO A 141 -13.14 9.04 -31.48
CA PRO A 141 -14.37 9.40 -32.18
C PRO A 141 -14.47 10.88 -32.48
N PRO A 142 -15.04 11.31 -33.64
CA PRO A 142 -15.07 12.74 -34.05
C PRO A 142 -15.79 13.64 -33.04
N ASP A 143 -16.81 13.10 -32.40
CA ASP A 143 -17.67 13.78 -31.41
C ASP A 143 -17.22 13.59 -29.95
N ALA A 144 -16.09 12.89 -29.71
CA ALA A 144 -15.57 12.63 -28.38
C ALA A 144 -15.20 13.94 -27.66
N ARG A 145 -15.83 14.14 -26.50
CA ARG A 145 -15.59 15.26 -25.59
C ARG A 145 -14.95 14.83 -24.28
N HIS A 146 -15.27 13.60 -23.82
CA HIS A 146 -14.79 13.04 -22.58
C HIS A 146 -14.24 11.64 -22.81
N PHE A 147 -13.25 11.29 -22.01
CA PHE A 147 -12.62 9.97 -21.96
C PHE A 147 -12.74 9.43 -20.55
N ASP A 148 -13.13 8.16 -20.45
CA ASP A 148 -13.26 7.42 -19.21
C ASP A 148 -12.48 6.10 -19.31
N TRP A 149 -11.90 5.69 -18.19
CA TRP A 149 -11.10 4.45 -18.08
C TRP A 149 -11.54 3.62 -16.89
N THR A 150 -11.63 2.30 -17.06
CA THR A 150 -11.89 1.34 -15.99
C THR A 150 -10.94 0.16 -16.12
N TYR A 151 -10.30 -0.25 -15.02
CA TYR A 151 -9.42 -1.40 -14.99
C TYR A 151 -9.64 -2.23 -13.73
N GLY A 152 -10.17 -3.43 -13.87
CA GLY A 152 -10.57 -4.31 -12.77
C GLY A 152 -9.67 -5.55 -12.58
N TRP A 153 -8.46 -5.60 -13.16
CA TRP A 153 -7.53 -6.71 -12.99
C TRP A 153 -6.52 -6.51 -11.87
N THR A 154 -6.58 -5.39 -11.16
CA THR A 154 -5.87 -5.17 -9.91
C THR A 154 -6.87 -4.99 -8.77
N PHE A 155 -6.49 -5.37 -7.55
CA PHE A 155 -7.24 -5.05 -6.32
C PHE A 155 -6.61 -3.88 -5.57
N ALA A 156 -5.42 -3.47 -5.99
CA ALA A 156 -4.69 -2.36 -5.41
C ALA A 156 -5.02 -1.05 -6.13
N SER A 157 -4.73 0.06 -5.46
CA SER A 157 -4.77 1.38 -6.09
C SER A 157 -3.66 1.49 -7.13
N TYR A 158 -3.97 2.10 -8.27
CA TYR A 158 -3.02 2.34 -9.35
C TYR A 158 -3.12 3.77 -9.88
N ALA A 159 -2.03 4.26 -10.46
CA ALA A 159 -1.98 5.57 -11.08
C ALA A 159 -2.45 5.50 -12.54
N LEU A 160 -3.46 6.30 -12.89
CA LEU A 160 -3.85 6.62 -14.26
C LEU A 160 -3.24 7.97 -14.64
N THR A 161 -2.29 7.96 -15.57
CA THR A 161 -1.61 9.15 -16.05
C THR A 161 -2.09 9.48 -17.45
N ILE A 162 -2.63 10.69 -17.66
CA ILE A 162 -3.17 11.14 -18.93
C ILE A 162 -2.36 12.33 -19.47
N ARG A 163 -1.92 12.21 -20.72
CA ARG A 163 -1.14 13.23 -21.45
C ARG A 163 -1.77 13.54 -22.80
N ARG A 164 -1.59 14.79 -23.26
CA ARG A 164 -1.91 15.21 -24.64
C ARG A 164 -0.64 15.65 -25.34
N ALA A 165 -0.54 15.37 -26.63
CA ALA A 165 0.59 15.83 -27.45
C ALA A 165 0.76 17.36 -27.46
N ALA A 166 -0.35 18.09 -27.45
CA ALA A 166 -0.36 19.56 -27.47
C ALA A 166 -0.19 20.24 -26.10
N SER A 167 0.07 19.48 -25.03
CA SER A 167 0.15 20.02 -23.67
C SER A 167 1.24 19.35 -22.86
N GLU A 168 2.09 20.14 -22.21
CA GLU A 168 3.04 19.64 -21.22
C GLU A 168 2.35 19.19 -19.90
N ASN A 169 1.06 19.54 -19.74
CA ASN A 169 0.31 19.20 -18.54
C ASN A 169 -0.03 17.72 -18.52
N VAL A 170 0.30 17.10 -17.40
CA VAL A 170 0.00 15.69 -17.08
C VAL A 170 -1.09 15.67 -16.03
N THR A 171 -2.16 14.90 -16.28
CA THR A 171 -3.22 14.66 -15.29
C THR A 171 -3.02 13.27 -14.73
N THR A 172 -2.92 13.15 -13.39
CA THR A 172 -2.84 11.85 -12.71
C THR A 172 -4.05 11.67 -11.81
N GLN A 173 -4.71 10.51 -11.92
CA GLN A 173 -5.80 10.09 -11.04
C GLN A 173 -5.39 8.79 -10.37
N TRP A 174 -5.72 8.65 -9.08
CA TRP A 174 -5.60 7.40 -8.36
C TRP A 174 -6.92 6.69 -8.39
N LEU A 175 -6.90 5.43 -8.81
CA LEU A 175 -8.08 4.60 -8.94
C LEU A 175 -7.87 3.30 -8.16
N GLU A 176 -8.92 2.82 -7.52
CA GLU A 176 -8.96 1.45 -7.02
C GLU A 176 -9.33 0.48 -8.14
N GLY A 177 -8.96 -0.78 -7.97
CA GLY A 177 -9.27 -1.80 -8.97
C GLY A 177 -10.78 -1.90 -9.22
N GLY A 178 -11.18 -1.72 -10.48
CA GLY A 178 -12.58 -1.70 -10.90
C GLY A 178 -13.27 -0.33 -10.84
N GLU A 179 -12.63 0.68 -10.26
CA GLU A 179 -13.14 2.05 -10.26
C GLU A 179 -13.04 2.67 -11.65
N THR A 180 -14.06 3.46 -12.03
CA THR A 180 -14.04 4.24 -13.26
C THR A 180 -13.43 5.61 -13.00
N SER A 181 -12.53 6.05 -13.86
CA SER A 181 -11.89 7.37 -13.74
C SER A 181 -12.90 8.51 -13.78
N ALA A 182 -12.54 9.64 -13.17
CA ALA A 182 -13.26 10.88 -13.46
C ALA A 182 -13.14 11.22 -14.96
N PRO A 183 -14.22 11.71 -15.59
CA PRO A 183 -14.22 12.04 -17.02
C PRO A 183 -13.12 13.05 -17.38
N PHE A 184 -12.24 12.66 -18.31
CA PHE A 184 -11.19 13.53 -18.80
C PHE A 184 -11.66 14.28 -20.01
N ALA A 185 -11.79 15.62 -19.92
CA ALA A 185 -12.23 16.46 -21.03
C ALA A 185 -11.18 16.55 -22.13
N LEU A 186 -11.50 16.18 -23.37
CA LEU A 186 -10.59 16.17 -24.51
C LEU A 186 -10.40 17.56 -25.14
N THR A 187 -11.36 18.46 -25.00
CA THR A 187 -11.41 19.76 -25.70
C THR A 187 -11.01 20.95 -24.84
N ALA A 188 -11.01 20.80 -23.51
CA ALA A 188 -10.61 21.87 -22.59
C ALA A 188 -9.17 21.67 -22.11
N PRO A 189 -8.36 22.75 -21.91
CA PRO A 189 -7.14 22.62 -21.12
C PRO A 189 -7.50 22.11 -19.73
N ALA A 190 -6.78 21.09 -19.25
CA ALA A 190 -6.98 20.64 -17.89
C ALA A 190 -6.76 21.84 -16.95
N PRO A 191 -7.69 22.14 -16.03
CA PRO A 191 -7.48 23.20 -15.06
C PRO A 191 -6.19 22.91 -14.29
N PRO A 192 -5.36 23.92 -13.99
CA PRO A 192 -4.18 23.72 -13.18
C PRO A 192 -4.62 23.11 -11.84
N VAL A 193 -4.07 21.97 -11.51
CA VAL A 193 -4.34 21.33 -10.23
C VAL A 193 -3.84 22.26 -9.12
N GLY A 194 -4.74 22.77 -8.29
CA GLY A 194 -4.39 23.69 -7.23
C GLY A 194 -3.44 23.03 -6.22
N ARG A 195 -2.53 23.81 -5.62
CA ARG A 195 -1.64 23.31 -4.57
C ARG A 195 -2.38 22.65 -3.41
N LEU A 196 -3.56 23.18 -3.07
CA LEU A 196 -4.42 22.61 -2.02
C LEU A 196 -4.98 21.26 -2.40
N ASP A 197 -5.33 21.03 -3.67
CA ASP A 197 -5.82 19.75 -4.16
C ASP A 197 -4.70 18.70 -4.12
N ILE A 198 -3.49 19.09 -4.51
CA ILE A 198 -2.29 18.24 -4.38
C ILE A 198 -2.06 17.90 -2.91
N ALA A 199 -2.02 18.90 -2.04
CA ALA A 199 -1.81 18.71 -0.61
C ALA A 199 -2.85 17.76 0.00
N TRP A 200 -4.13 17.93 -0.32
CA TRP A 200 -5.21 17.08 0.17
C TRP A 200 -5.12 15.64 -0.33
N ARG A 201 -4.85 15.46 -1.62
CA ARG A 201 -4.68 14.12 -2.22
C ARG A 201 -3.52 13.37 -1.58
N TYR A 202 -2.37 14.02 -1.40
CA TYR A 202 -1.20 13.37 -0.80
C TYR A 202 -1.36 13.14 0.71
N LEU A 203 -2.11 13.98 1.41
CA LEU A 203 -2.47 13.75 2.80
C LEU A 203 -3.32 12.47 2.94
N ILE A 204 -4.36 12.32 2.11
CA ILE A 204 -5.20 11.11 2.09
C ILE A 204 -4.35 9.90 1.70
N LEU A 205 -3.52 10.01 0.67
CA LEU A 205 -2.65 8.93 0.23
C LEU A 205 -1.71 8.48 1.34
N GLY A 206 -1.10 9.41 2.08
CA GLY A 206 -0.26 9.09 3.24
C GLY A 206 -1.03 8.42 4.37
N PHE A 207 -2.26 8.86 4.64
CA PHE A 207 -3.12 8.24 5.64
C PHE A 207 -3.52 6.82 5.23
N THR A 208 -3.99 6.63 3.99
CA THR A 208 -4.41 5.33 3.47
C THR A 208 -3.24 4.37 3.28
N HIS A 209 -2.03 4.88 3.04
CA HIS A 209 -0.82 4.10 3.05
C HIS A 209 -0.60 3.38 4.41
N ILE A 210 -1.09 3.94 5.51
CA ILE A 210 -1.06 3.28 6.82
C ILE A 210 -2.36 2.50 7.06
N VAL A 211 -3.53 3.16 6.96
CA VAL A 211 -4.85 2.59 7.27
C VAL A 211 -5.77 2.73 6.05
N PRO A 212 -6.22 1.62 5.44
CA PRO A 212 -6.10 0.21 5.87
C PRO A 212 -4.92 -0.58 5.23
N TYR A 213 -4.17 0.00 4.28
CA TYR A 213 -3.32 -0.77 3.38
C TYR A 213 -1.92 -1.10 3.93
N GLY A 214 -1.41 -0.36 4.90
CA GLY A 214 -0.06 -0.52 5.44
C GLY A 214 0.04 -1.46 6.63
N LEU A 215 -0.25 -2.75 6.47
CA LEU A 215 -0.18 -3.73 7.56
C LEU A 215 1.20 -3.78 8.25
N ASP A 216 2.29 -3.64 7.50
CA ASP A 216 3.64 -3.56 8.02
C ASP A 216 3.78 -2.39 9.02
N HIS A 217 3.32 -1.22 8.60
CA HIS A 217 3.34 -0.01 9.45
C HIS A 217 2.41 -0.16 10.65
N MET A 218 1.21 -0.71 10.46
CA MET A 218 0.25 -0.92 11.55
C MET A 218 0.82 -1.84 12.63
N LEU A 219 1.42 -2.98 12.25
CA LEU A 219 2.02 -3.92 13.20
C LEU A 219 3.28 -3.33 13.85
N PHE A 220 4.09 -2.58 13.10
CA PHE A 220 5.26 -1.89 13.63
C PHE A 220 4.87 -0.87 14.70
N VAL A 221 3.88 -0.02 14.40
CA VAL A 221 3.38 1.03 15.31
C VAL A 221 2.69 0.43 16.53
N LEU A 222 1.93 -0.67 16.37
CA LEU A 222 1.39 -1.42 17.50
C LEU A 222 2.52 -1.99 18.39
N GLY A 223 3.61 -2.48 17.78
CA GLY A 223 4.81 -2.91 18.51
C GLY A 223 5.43 -1.77 19.33
N ILE A 224 5.53 -0.57 18.77
CA ILE A 224 5.99 0.62 19.50
C ILE A 224 5.06 0.94 20.68
N TYR A 225 3.76 0.92 20.44
CA TYR A 225 2.73 1.26 21.43
C TYR A 225 2.71 0.28 22.62
N LEU A 226 2.83 -1.01 22.36
CA LEU A 226 2.71 -2.06 23.40
C LEU A 226 3.76 -1.93 24.51
N LEU A 227 4.97 -1.49 24.21
CA LEU A 227 6.03 -1.33 25.21
C LEU A 227 5.94 0.02 25.95
N SER A 228 5.48 1.06 25.28
CA SER A 228 5.46 2.40 25.87
C SER A 228 4.12 2.71 26.52
N ARG A 229 4.19 3.25 27.75
CA ARG A 229 3.00 3.77 28.44
C ARG A 229 2.95 5.28 28.47
N ARG A 230 4.01 5.97 28.01
CA ARG A 230 4.13 7.42 28.06
C ARG A 230 3.87 8.00 26.68
N ALA A 231 2.83 8.81 26.54
CA ALA A 231 2.48 9.45 25.27
C ALA A 231 3.67 10.19 24.63
N ARG A 232 4.46 10.92 25.41
CA ARG A 232 5.65 11.63 24.93
C ARG A 232 6.68 10.69 24.29
N SER A 233 6.85 9.50 24.85
CA SER A 233 7.80 8.53 24.31
C SER A 233 7.26 7.85 23.03
N ILE A 234 5.95 7.63 22.97
CA ILE A 234 5.31 7.11 21.74
C ILE A 234 5.45 8.15 20.62
N LEU A 235 5.05 9.39 20.89
CA LEU A 235 5.15 10.48 19.90
C LEU A 235 6.59 10.67 19.40
N SER A 236 7.60 10.68 20.30
CA SER A 236 9.00 10.84 19.86
C SER A 236 9.46 9.72 18.93
N GLN A 237 9.02 8.47 19.15
CA GLN A 237 9.35 7.35 18.29
C GLN A 237 8.62 7.43 16.95
N VAL A 238 7.32 7.75 16.97
CA VAL A 238 6.50 7.89 15.76
C VAL A 238 7.04 9.02 14.88
N SER A 239 7.27 10.20 15.44
CA SER A 239 7.83 11.34 14.67
C SER A 239 9.26 11.06 14.18
N ALA A 240 10.10 10.37 14.97
CA ALA A 240 11.42 9.96 14.52
C ALA A 240 11.34 9.00 13.32
N PHE A 241 10.40 8.06 13.33
CA PHE A 241 10.12 7.17 12.21
C PHE A 241 9.67 7.97 10.99
N THR A 242 8.68 8.86 11.14
CA THR A 242 8.12 9.65 10.02
C THR A 242 9.18 10.56 9.38
N VAL A 243 10.05 11.18 10.18
CA VAL A 243 11.17 11.99 9.67
C VAL A 243 12.14 11.12 8.86
N ALA A 244 12.55 9.98 9.40
CA ALA A 244 13.45 9.05 8.71
C ALA A 244 12.83 8.52 7.41
N HIS A 245 11.56 8.10 7.47
CA HIS A 245 10.77 7.67 6.31
C HIS A 245 10.73 8.75 5.22
N SER A 246 10.47 10.00 5.60
CA SER A 246 10.45 11.15 4.68
C SER A 246 11.77 11.36 3.96
N ILE A 247 12.89 11.21 4.69
CA ILE A 247 14.24 11.38 4.14
C ILE A 247 14.50 10.34 3.04
N THR A 248 14.34 9.06 3.34
CA THR A 248 14.64 8.01 2.37
C THR A 248 13.62 7.94 1.24
N LEU A 249 12.35 8.21 1.52
CA LEU A 249 11.34 8.35 0.48
C LEU A 249 11.70 9.46 -0.50
N GLY A 250 12.07 10.64 -0.01
CA GLY A 250 12.51 11.77 -0.84
C GLY A 250 13.76 11.43 -1.65
N LEU A 251 14.80 10.88 -1.02
CA LEU A 251 16.04 10.49 -1.70
C LEU A 251 15.79 9.42 -2.77
N SER A 252 14.93 8.47 -2.49
CA SER A 252 14.59 7.40 -3.44
C SER A 252 13.76 7.93 -4.61
N MET A 253 12.85 8.88 -4.39
CA MET A 253 12.10 9.54 -5.48
C MET A 253 13.02 10.33 -6.42
N TYR A 254 14.05 10.99 -5.89
CA TYR A 254 15.08 11.65 -6.69
C TYR A 254 16.06 10.69 -7.37
N GLY A 255 15.98 9.38 -7.10
CA GLY A 255 16.89 8.39 -7.66
C GLY A 255 18.28 8.38 -7.02
N VAL A 256 18.49 9.10 -5.91
CA VAL A 256 19.76 9.12 -5.17
C VAL A 256 20.01 7.80 -4.45
N VAL A 257 18.91 7.18 -3.95
CA VAL A 257 18.95 5.87 -3.31
C VAL A 257 18.04 4.94 -4.10
N ALA A 258 18.59 3.80 -4.53
CA ALA A 258 17.83 2.73 -5.17
C ALA A 258 18.29 1.40 -4.58
N VAL A 259 17.44 0.81 -3.75
CA VAL A 259 17.68 -0.51 -3.16
C VAL A 259 16.59 -1.45 -3.68
N SER A 260 16.99 -2.66 -4.06
CA SER A 260 16.06 -3.67 -4.56
C SER A 260 14.96 -3.98 -3.52
N PRO A 261 13.68 -4.04 -3.91
CA PRO A 261 12.57 -4.46 -3.05
C PRO A 261 12.83 -5.79 -2.33
N ARG A 262 13.53 -6.72 -2.97
CA ARG A 262 13.94 -8.01 -2.37
C ARG A 262 14.79 -7.90 -1.13
N ILE A 263 15.55 -6.82 -0.97
CA ILE A 263 16.33 -6.56 0.23
C ILE A 263 15.48 -5.77 1.22
N VAL A 264 14.78 -4.75 0.73
CA VAL A 264 14.03 -3.82 1.58
C VAL A 264 12.85 -4.50 2.26
N GLU A 265 12.05 -5.28 1.52
CA GLU A 265 10.83 -5.88 2.06
C GLU A 265 11.08 -6.92 3.18
N PRO A 266 12.04 -7.87 3.04
CA PRO A 266 12.41 -8.75 4.16
C PRO A 266 12.94 -7.98 5.37
N MET A 267 13.73 -6.90 5.13
CA MET A 267 14.28 -6.06 6.21
C MET A 267 13.19 -5.28 6.95
N ILE A 268 12.14 -4.82 6.23
CA ILE A 268 10.94 -4.22 6.84
C ILE A 268 10.28 -5.24 7.77
N ALA A 269 9.99 -6.45 7.29
CA ALA A 269 9.38 -7.50 8.10
C ALA A 269 10.26 -7.86 9.31
N LEU A 270 11.58 -7.96 9.11
CA LEU A 270 12.53 -8.23 10.19
C LEU A 270 12.53 -7.11 11.25
N SER A 271 12.37 -5.84 10.86
CA SER A 271 12.28 -4.73 11.80
C SER A 271 11.05 -4.83 12.71
N ILE A 272 9.91 -5.28 12.15
CA ILE A 272 8.68 -5.54 12.91
C ILE A 272 8.90 -6.68 13.89
N ALA A 273 9.51 -7.78 13.43
CA ALA A 273 9.86 -8.93 14.28
C ALA A 273 10.76 -8.49 15.44
N TYR A 274 11.79 -7.68 15.16
CA TYR A 274 12.70 -7.20 16.18
C TYR A 274 11.98 -6.41 17.28
N VAL A 275 11.16 -5.42 16.91
CA VAL A 275 10.40 -4.58 17.86
C VAL A 275 9.47 -5.46 18.71
N ALA A 276 8.81 -6.43 18.09
CA ALA A 276 7.90 -7.31 18.79
C ALA A 276 8.63 -8.28 19.75
N ILE A 277 9.76 -8.85 19.32
CA ILE A 277 10.60 -9.72 20.16
C ILE A 277 11.18 -8.93 21.35
N GLU A 278 11.67 -7.71 21.10
CA GLU A 278 12.17 -6.84 22.17
C GLU A 278 11.10 -6.60 23.23
N ASN A 279 9.83 -6.40 22.87
CA ASN A 279 8.74 -6.21 23.82
C ASN A 279 8.52 -7.43 24.74
N ILE A 280 8.86 -8.64 24.28
CA ILE A 280 8.72 -9.87 25.09
C ILE A 280 9.77 -9.88 26.20
N PHE A 281 11.02 -9.53 25.87
CA PHE A 281 12.15 -9.66 26.80
C PHE A 281 12.41 -8.40 27.62
N VAL A 282 12.11 -7.21 27.07
CA VAL A 282 12.40 -5.91 27.71
C VAL A 282 11.13 -5.32 28.29
N SER A 283 11.22 -4.83 29.54
CA SER A 283 10.10 -4.19 30.24
C SER A 283 10.19 -2.66 30.29
N GLU A 284 11.36 -2.12 30.00
CA GLU A 284 11.63 -0.68 30.10
C GLU A 284 12.18 -0.11 28.80
N LEU A 285 11.71 1.09 28.46
CA LEU A 285 12.18 1.81 27.28
C LEU A 285 13.58 2.36 27.53
N LYS A 286 14.52 1.99 26.67
CA LYS A 286 15.87 2.54 26.63
C LYS A 286 15.94 3.75 25.70
N ALA A 287 16.78 4.72 26.00
CA ALA A 287 16.91 5.96 25.21
C ALA A 287 17.31 5.72 23.75
N TRP A 288 18.14 4.71 23.47
CA TRP A 288 18.61 4.36 22.12
C TRP A 288 17.49 3.86 21.19
N ARG A 289 16.33 3.48 21.75
CA ARG A 289 15.20 2.96 20.95
C ARG A 289 14.68 3.97 19.93
N VAL A 290 14.73 5.27 20.23
CA VAL A 290 14.34 6.31 19.25
C VAL A 290 15.26 6.27 18.03
N ALA A 291 16.58 6.10 18.25
CA ALA A 291 17.54 5.96 17.16
C ALA A 291 17.33 4.68 16.34
N LEU A 292 16.95 3.58 17.00
CA LEU A 292 16.61 2.34 16.32
C LEU A 292 15.35 2.49 15.45
N VAL A 293 14.30 3.08 16.01
CA VAL A 293 13.05 3.35 15.28
C VAL A 293 13.30 4.31 14.11
N PHE A 294 14.19 5.28 14.27
CA PHE A 294 14.65 6.14 13.17
C PHE A 294 15.32 5.31 12.07
N ALA A 295 16.25 4.41 12.42
CA ALA A 295 16.89 3.52 11.44
C ALA A 295 15.88 2.64 10.68
N PHE A 296 14.87 2.11 11.39
CA PHE A 296 13.78 1.36 10.76
C PHE A 296 12.90 2.24 9.88
N GLY A 297 12.67 3.50 10.25
CA GLY A 297 11.98 4.47 9.39
C GLY A 297 12.71 4.70 8.06
N LEU A 298 14.05 4.75 8.06
CA LEU A 298 14.84 4.83 6.83
C LEU A 298 14.58 3.62 5.89
N LEU A 299 14.49 2.41 6.45
CA LEU A 299 14.17 1.20 5.68
C LEU A 299 12.77 1.26 5.07
N HIS A 300 11.77 1.63 5.88
CA HIS A 300 10.38 1.68 5.44
C HIS A 300 10.17 2.72 4.33
N GLY A 301 10.84 3.88 4.39
CA GLY A 301 10.73 4.91 3.36
C GLY A 301 11.28 4.48 1.99
N MET A 302 12.24 3.55 1.95
CA MET A 302 12.71 2.98 0.69
C MET A 302 11.72 2.02 0.05
N GLY A 303 10.90 1.32 0.86
CA GLY A 303 9.93 0.33 0.36
C GLY A 303 8.79 0.93 -0.47
N PHE A 304 8.40 2.18 -0.20
CA PHE A 304 7.28 2.83 -0.90
C PHE A 304 7.72 3.74 -2.07
N ALA A 305 9.00 3.96 -2.23
CA ALA A 305 9.54 4.88 -3.24
C ALA A 305 9.21 4.47 -4.68
N GLY A 306 9.09 3.17 -4.97
CA GLY A 306 8.68 2.65 -6.27
C GLY A 306 7.30 3.18 -6.69
N ALA A 307 6.32 3.00 -5.82
CA ALA A 307 4.94 3.42 -6.06
C ALA A 307 4.81 4.95 -6.25
N LEU A 308 5.59 5.75 -5.52
CA LEU A 308 5.55 7.20 -5.66
C LEU A 308 6.32 7.74 -6.87
N LYS A 309 7.38 7.06 -7.34
CA LYS A 309 8.13 7.46 -8.57
C LYS A 309 7.26 7.44 -9.82
N GLU A 310 6.26 6.58 -9.83
CA GLU A 310 5.31 6.45 -10.93
C GLU A 310 4.32 7.60 -11.00
N LEU A 311 4.21 8.40 -9.93
CA LEU A 311 3.52 9.67 -9.92
C LEU A 311 4.35 10.71 -10.67
N VAL A 312 3.90 11.06 -11.85
CA VAL A 312 4.47 12.18 -12.61
C VAL A 312 4.06 13.48 -11.93
N LEU A 313 4.77 13.82 -10.85
CA LEU A 313 4.60 15.09 -10.16
C LEU A 313 5.41 16.18 -10.88
N PRO A 314 4.83 17.36 -11.11
CA PRO A 314 5.62 18.53 -11.45
C PRO A 314 6.68 18.75 -10.36
N ARG A 315 7.92 19.00 -10.76
CA ARG A 315 9.03 19.22 -9.79
C ARG A 315 8.74 20.34 -8.80
N SER A 316 7.95 21.34 -9.21
CA SER A 316 7.51 22.47 -8.38
C SER A 316 6.63 22.05 -7.19
N GLU A 317 5.89 20.95 -7.30
CA GLU A 317 4.94 20.52 -6.28
C GLU A 317 5.46 19.33 -5.45
N PHE A 318 6.66 18.86 -5.75
CA PHE A 318 7.28 17.71 -5.07
C PHE A 318 7.35 17.87 -3.54
N VAL A 319 7.81 19.04 -3.06
CA VAL A 319 7.94 19.31 -1.62
C VAL A 319 6.57 19.32 -0.96
N THR A 320 5.56 19.94 -1.59
CA THR A 320 4.18 19.96 -1.08
C THR A 320 3.66 18.53 -0.93
N ALA A 321 3.80 17.73 -1.97
CA ALA A 321 3.36 16.33 -1.99
C ALA A 321 4.08 15.48 -0.92
N LEU A 322 5.41 15.57 -0.83
CA LEU A 322 6.21 14.81 0.13
C LEU A 322 5.84 15.17 1.57
N VAL A 323 5.71 16.45 1.90
CA VAL A 323 5.38 16.91 3.24
C VAL A 323 3.97 16.47 3.62
N THR A 324 2.97 16.71 2.76
CA THR A 324 1.58 16.37 3.06
C THR A 324 1.34 14.87 3.11
N PHE A 325 2.03 14.08 2.29
CA PHE A 325 2.04 12.62 2.39
C PHE A 325 2.52 12.16 3.76
N ASN A 326 3.66 12.65 4.23
CA ASN A 326 4.22 12.25 5.52
C ASN A 326 3.38 12.75 6.72
N VAL A 327 2.69 13.89 6.59
CA VAL A 327 1.67 14.30 7.57
C VAL A 327 0.52 13.29 7.60
N GLY A 328 0.08 12.81 6.45
CA GLY A 328 -0.91 11.74 6.34
C GLY A 328 -0.45 10.43 6.98
N VAL A 329 0.80 10.03 6.74
CA VAL A 329 1.45 8.86 7.36
C VAL A 329 1.41 8.99 8.89
N GLU A 330 1.85 10.12 9.45
CA GLU A 330 1.84 10.35 10.90
C GLU A 330 0.41 10.32 11.46
N ALA A 331 -0.54 10.93 10.78
CA ALA A 331 -1.95 10.89 11.17
C ALA A 331 -2.51 9.44 11.17
N GLY A 332 -2.17 8.62 10.18
CA GLY A 332 -2.52 7.20 10.13
C GLY A 332 -1.92 6.40 11.28
N GLN A 333 -0.65 6.61 11.59
CA GLN A 333 0.02 5.96 12.72
C GLN A 333 -0.63 6.36 14.06
N LEU A 334 -0.95 7.64 14.24
CA LEU A 334 -1.63 8.12 15.44
C LEU A 334 -3.06 7.58 15.54
N ALA A 335 -3.76 7.38 14.41
CA ALA A 335 -5.07 6.73 14.39
C ALA A 335 -5.00 5.27 14.88
N VAL A 336 -4.00 4.50 14.44
CA VAL A 336 -3.75 3.12 14.93
C VAL A 336 -3.48 3.10 16.42
N ILE A 337 -2.61 4.00 16.91
CA ILE A 337 -2.30 4.12 18.35
C ILE A 337 -3.53 4.53 19.14
N GLY A 338 -4.29 5.51 18.64
CA GLY A 338 -5.53 5.98 19.26
C GLY A 338 -6.56 4.86 19.40
N ALA A 339 -6.74 4.06 18.34
CA ALA A 339 -7.61 2.89 18.36
C ALA A 339 -7.14 1.84 19.38
N ALA A 340 -5.86 1.50 19.38
CA ALA A 340 -5.28 0.56 20.35
C ALA A 340 -5.40 1.08 21.80
N PHE A 341 -5.21 2.38 22.01
CA PHE A 341 -5.39 3.01 23.32
C PHE A 341 -6.85 2.96 23.77
N MET A 342 -7.81 3.30 22.93
CA MET A 342 -9.23 3.25 23.27
C MET A 342 -9.70 1.82 23.57
N LEU A 343 -9.27 0.85 22.77
CA LEU A 343 -9.70 -0.55 22.91
C LEU A 343 -9.10 -1.21 24.15
N VAL A 344 -7.84 -0.96 24.44
CA VAL A 344 -7.07 -1.72 25.44
C VAL A 344 -6.42 -0.83 26.47
N GLY A 345 -5.74 0.25 26.06
CA GLY A 345 -4.93 1.07 26.93
C GLY A 345 -5.71 1.76 28.03
N TRP A 346 -6.82 2.37 27.66
CA TRP A 346 -7.71 3.09 28.59
C TRP A 346 -8.14 2.23 29.78
N HIS A 347 -8.51 0.97 29.53
CA HIS A 347 -9.09 0.09 30.55
C HIS A 347 -8.03 -0.75 31.29
N CYS A 348 -6.92 -1.07 30.65
CA CYS A 348 -6.03 -2.13 31.08
C CYS A 348 -4.58 -1.71 31.37
N ALA A 349 -4.11 -0.55 30.88
CA ALA A 349 -2.69 -0.16 30.94
C ALA A 349 -2.14 -0.05 32.37
N HIS A 350 -2.99 0.28 33.37
CA HIS A 350 -2.58 0.43 34.76
C HIS A 350 -2.58 -0.88 35.57
N ARG A 351 -3.01 -2.00 34.96
CA ARG A 351 -3.14 -3.27 35.64
C ARG A 351 -1.82 -4.04 35.66
N ALA A 352 -1.49 -4.69 36.78
CA ALA A 352 -0.27 -5.48 36.92
C ALA A 352 -0.17 -6.61 35.89
N TRP A 353 -1.31 -7.19 35.48
CA TRP A 353 -1.39 -8.26 34.50
C TRP A 353 -1.29 -7.79 33.03
N TYR A 354 -1.27 -6.49 32.77
CA TYR A 354 -1.25 -5.91 31.41
C TYR A 354 -0.11 -6.49 30.56
N ARG A 355 1.11 -6.53 31.13
CA ARG A 355 2.28 -7.05 30.43
C ARG A 355 2.12 -8.54 30.08
N SER A 356 1.77 -9.39 31.06
CA SER A 356 1.73 -10.84 30.87
C SER A 356 0.56 -11.32 30.01
N ARG A 357 -0.56 -10.59 29.97
CA ARG A 357 -1.78 -11.03 29.27
C ARG A 357 -2.09 -10.24 28.02
N ILE A 358 -1.44 -9.10 27.78
CA ILE A 358 -1.65 -8.28 26.59
C ILE A 358 -0.34 -8.06 25.85
N VAL A 359 0.67 -7.44 26.48
CA VAL A 359 1.90 -7.08 25.78
C VAL A 359 2.61 -8.32 25.25
N VAL A 360 2.85 -9.32 26.09
CA VAL A 360 3.59 -10.53 25.67
C VAL A 360 2.82 -11.33 24.61
N PRO A 361 1.53 -11.70 24.79
CA PRO A 361 0.81 -12.45 23.77
C PRO A 361 0.67 -11.69 22.43
N ALA A 362 0.33 -10.40 22.49
CA ALA A 362 0.21 -9.59 21.27
C ALA A 362 1.55 -9.45 20.55
N SER A 363 2.64 -9.20 21.29
CA SER A 363 3.97 -9.11 20.70
C SER A 363 4.44 -10.46 20.14
N THR A 364 4.10 -11.58 20.78
CA THR A 364 4.38 -12.91 20.23
C THR A 364 3.66 -13.11 18.89
N LEU A 365 2.39 -12.73 18.81
CA LEU A 365 1.62 -12.86 17.59
C LEU A 365 2.20 -11.99 16.46
N ILE A 366 2.54 -10.72 16.77
CA ILE A 366 3.21 -9.82 15.81
C ILE A 366 4.55 -10.41 15.37
N ALA A 367 5.35 -10.92 16.28
CA ALA A 367 6.65 -11.52 15.98
C ALA A 367 6.52 -12.73 15.04
N CYS A 368 5.59 -13.66 15.34
CA CYS A 368 5.34 -14.83 14.49
C CYS A 368 4.90 -14.41 13.08
N THR A 369 3.99 -13.44 12.95
CA THR A 369 3.56 -12.91 11.65
C THR A 369 4.72 -12.27 10.90
N ALA A 370 5.52 -11.45 11.56
CA ALA A 370 6.63 -10.74 10.91
C ALA A 370 7.75 -11.71 10.51
N VAL A 371 8.06 -12.74 11.31
CA VAL A 371 9.01 -13.80 10.94
C VAL A 371 8.49 -14.59 9.73
N PHE A 372 7.20 -14.94 9.72
CA PHE A 372 6.58 -15.60 8.56
C PHE A 372 6.72 -14.75 7.30
N TRP A 373 6.42 -13.45 7.36
CA TRP A 373 6.60 -12.53 6.22
C TRP A 373 8.07 -12.39 5.80
N THR A 374 9.01 -12.39 6.77
CA THR A 374 10.44 -12.34 6.46
C THR A 374 10.85 -13.55 5.63
N ILE A 375 10.44 -14.76 6.05
CA ILE A 375 10.74 -16.01 5.34
C ILE A 375 10.07 -16.00 3.97
N GLN A 376 8.80 -15.62 3.89
CA GLN A 376 8.05 -15.54 2.64
C GLN A 376 8.73 -14.60 1.63
N ARG A 377 9.13 -13.39 2.07
CA ARG A 377 9.78 -12.38 1.22
C ARG A 377 11.22 -12.70 0.84
N LEU A 378 11.88 -13.62 1.55
CA LEU A 378 13.20 -14.16 1.18
C LEU A 378 13.08 -15.33 0.18
N SER A 379 11.91 -15.98 0.10
CA SER A 379 11.69 -17.16 -0.76
C SER A 379 11.23 -16.80 -2.17
N PHE A 380 10.97 -15.53 -2.41
CA PHE A 380 10.60 -14.94 -3.70
C PHE A 380 11.70 -13.96 -4.15
#